data_3e7bfae48694d3dedf96e438ab91318e
#
_entry.id   3e7bfae48694d3dedf96e438ab91318e
#
_cell.length_a   1.000
_cell.length_b   1.000
_cell.length_c   1.000
_cell.angle_alpha   90.00
_cell.angle_beta   90.00
_cell.angle_gamma   90.00
#
_symmetry.space_group_name_H-M   'P 1'
#
loop_
_entity.id
_entity.type
_entity.pdbx_description
1 polymer ?
#
loop_
_entity_poly.entity_id
_entity_poly.type
_entity_poly.pdbx_seq_one_letter_code
_entity_poly.pdbx_strand_id
1 'polypeptide(L)'
;MTPRLLNERELNFQLYELLDTASLLDRPRYAEHDRAVFDATLQTARTLAANCFAPHNHKGDTHEPSFDGEQVNLIPETKAAWDAFAEAGFLAAHQDADDGGLQLPEVVLRASMAYFNAANIASVAYCFLTIGAANLVKSFACDALRQRFLPPMLDGRFSGTMALTEPGQGSALGDLRTSARPAADGSYRLFGQKMFISGGDHSLTDNIVHLVLARLEGAPAGVKGISLFLVPKFLVNPDGSLGPRNDVALAGLLHKLGYRNTSSTVLNFGEREGAVGYLVGEANKGLGYMFQMMNEARIGVALGASALAYQSFVQALDYARERPQGRLPGSKDPLSPQVRIVEHADVRRMLLQQKVYAEGSLALCLYASSLFEDSHTAPDETARRNAGELLDLLIPMVKSYPSRYGVIASDIGIQVLGGSGYIREYPQEQNYRDNRLNPIHEGTEGIHGLDLLGR
;
A
#
# COMPACT_ATOMS: atom_id res chain seq x y z
N MET A 1 -26.11 1.90 -8.34
CA MET A 1 -25.48 0.60 -8.67
C MET A 1 -24.22 0.47 -7.82
N THR A 2 -23.96 -0.72 -7.26
CA THR A 2 -22.69 -0.98 -6.56
C THR A 2 -21.54 -0.89 -7.56
N PRO A 3 -20.46 -0.15 -7.26
CA PRO A 3 -19.35 -0.01 -8.18
C PRO A 3 -18.70 -1.36 -8.46
N ARG A 4 -18.39 -1.62 -9.73
CA ARG A 4 -17.68 -2.83 -10.15
C ARG A 4 -16.19 -2.62 -9.94
N LEU A 5 -15.63 -3.21 -8.89
CA LEU A 5 -14.23 -3.02 -8.51
C LEU A 5 -13.29 -3.96 -9.28
N LEU A 6 -13.51 -5.26 -9.16
CA LEU A 6 -12.77 -6.31 -9.87
C LEU A 6 -13.77 -7.31 -10.49
N ASN A 7 -13.30 -8.14 -11.42
CA ASN A 7 -14.06 -9.28 -11.91
C ASN A 7 -13.86 -10.48 -10.97
N GLU A 8 -14.89 -10.83 -10.22
CA GLU A 8 -14.84 -11.92 -9.23
C GLU A 8 -14.48 -13.27 -9.86
N ARG A 9 -14.99 -13.56 -11.06
CA ARG A 9 -14.65 -14.81 -11.76
C ARG A 9 -13.17 -14.89 -12.09
N GLU A 10 -12.57 -13.79 -12.55
CA GLU A 10 -11.15 -13.70 -12.85
C GLU A 10 -10.31 -13.84 -11.58
N LEU A 11 -10.69 -13.16 -10.50
CA LEU A 11 -9.99 -13.27 -9.23
C LEU A 11 -10.06 -14.70 -8.68
N ASN A 12 -11.23 -15.34 -8.72
CA ASN A 12 -11.40 -16.72 -8.30
C ASN A 12 -10.57 -17.69 -9.15
N PHE A 13 -10.52 -17.47 -10.48
CA PHE A 13 -9.66 -18.24 -11.37
C PHE A 13 -8.18 -18.12 -10.95
N GLN A 14 -7.70 -16.90 -10.71
CA GLN A 14 -6.32 -16.68 -10.30
C GLN A 14 -6.01 -17.32 -8.95
N LEU A 15 -6.90 -17.21 -7.96
CA LEU A 15 -6.69 -17.78 -6.64
C LEU A 15 -6.76 -19.29 -6.62
N TYR A 16 -7.78 -19.88 -7.22
CA TYR A 16 -8.10 -21.29 -6.99
C TYR A 16 -7.71 -22.23 -8.14
N GLU A 17 -7.66 -21.73 -9.38
CA GLU A 17 -7.29 -22.56 -10.54
C GLU A 17 -5.81 -22.34 -10.93
N LEU A 18 -5.31 -21.10 -10.86
CA LEU A 18 -3.93 -20.78 -11.23
C LEU A 18 -2.96 -21.00 -10.07
N LEU A 19 -3.30 -20.55 -8.86
CA LEU A 19 -2.41 -20.56 -7.68
C LEU A 19 -2.73 -21.66 -6.68
N ASP A 20 -3.82 -22.41 -6.88
CA ASP A 20 -4.26 -23.49 -5.97
C ASP A 20 -4.25 -23.09 -4.48
N THR A 21 -4.76 -21.87 -4.19
CA THR A 21 -4.77 -21.32 -2.83
C THR A 21 -5.49 -22.24 -1.84
N ALA A 22 -6.38 -23.11 -2.30
CA ALA A 22 -7.06 -24.08 -1.46
C ALA A 22 -6.10 -25.11 -0.82
N SER A 23 -4.99 -25.43 -1.47
CA SER A 23 -3.97 -26.35 -0.90
C SER A 23 -3.29 -25.81 0.36
N LEU A 24 -3.39 -24.50 0.63
CA LEU A 24 -2.90 -23.93 1.89
C LEU A 24 -3.65 -24.46 3.11
N LEU A 25 -4.90 -24.89 2.95
CA LEU A 25 -5.73 -25.45 4.03
C LEU A 25 -5.18 -26.76 4.61
N ASP A 26 -4.31 -27.45 3.87
CA ASP A 26 -3.61 -28.65 4.36
C ASP A 26 -2.45 -28.32 5.32
N ARG A 27 -2.11 -27.03 5.49
CA ARG A 27 -1.01 -26.60 6.36
C ARG A 27 -1.49 -26.41 7.80
N PRO A 28 -0.71 -26.81 8.82
CA PRO A 28 -1.09 -26.70 10.22
C PRO A 28 -1.52 -25.29 10.65
N ARG A 29 -0.89 -24.25 10.06
CA ARG A 29 -1.23 -22.84 10.35
C ARG A 29 -2.69 -22.50 10.02
N TYR A 30 -3.29 -23.19 9.05
CA TYR A 30 -4.62 -22.88 8.52
C TYR A 30 -5.66 -23.95 8.87
N ALA A 31 -5.35 -24.83 9.85
CA ALA A 31 -6.23 -25.93 10.26
C ALA A 31 -7.63 -25.50 10.72
N GLU A 32 -7.75 -24.26 11.22
CA GLU A 32 -9.02 -23.66 11.65
C GLU A 32 -9.80 -22.97 10.53
N HIS A 33 -9.23 -22.95 9.30
CA HIS A 33 -9.85 -22.34 8.13
C HIS A 33 -10.41 -23.40 7.18
N ASP A 34 -11.37 -22.96 6.39
CA ASP A 34 -11.85 -23.64 5.20
C ASP A 34 -11.99 -22.65 4.04
N ARG A 35 -12.31 -23.16 2.87
CA ARG A 35 -12.52 -22.30 1.70
C ARG A 35 -13.64 -21.27 1.91
N ALA A 36 -14.67 -21.60 2.67
CA ALA A 36 -15.78 -20.68 2.93
C ALA A 36 -15.31 -19.45 3.71
N VAL A 37 -14.33 -19.58 4.61
CA VAL A 37 -13.69 -18.46 5.32
C VAL A 37 -12.96 -17.55 4.33
N PHE A 38 -12.20 -18.09 3.37
CA PHE A 38 -11.53 -17.30 2.34
C PHE A 38 -12.53 -16.54 1.47
N ASP A 39 -13.56 -17.24 0.99
CA ASP A 39 -14.61 -16.64 0.15
C ASP A 39 -15.39 -15.56 0.92
N ALA A 40 -15.71 -15.78 2.21
CA ALA A 40 -16.38 -14.80 3.08
C ALA A 40 -15.49 -13.57 3.32
N THR A 41 -14.18 -13.76 3.51
CA THR A 41 -13.22 -12.66 3.66
C THR A 41 -13.17 -11.78 2.41
N LEU A 42 -13.06 -12.39 1.22
CA LEU A 42 -13.08 -11.67 -0.05
C LEU A 42 -14.40 -10.92 -0.26
N GLN A 43 -15.53 -11.54 0.09
CA GLN A 43 -16.85 -10.90 0.01
C GLN A 43 -16.98 -9.73 0.98
N THR A 44 -16.45 -9.85 2.21
CA THR A 44 -16.42 -8.77 3.19
C THR A 44 -15.56 -7.61 2.69
N ALA A 45 -14.35 -7.89 2.20
CA ALA A 45 -13.46 -6.90 1.61
C ALA A 45 -14.14 -6.14 0.44
N ARG A 46 -14.76 -6.86 -0.46
CA ARG A 46 -15.52 -6.28 -1.59
C ARG A 46 -16.63 -5.37 -1.11
N THR A 47 -17.40 -5.82 -0.13
CA THR A 47 -18.55 -5.08 0.41
C THR A 47 -18.11 -3.79 1.10
N LEU A 48 -17.10 -3.86 1.95
CA LEU A 48 -16.52 -2.69 2.63
C LEU A 48 -15.87 -1.72 1.63
N ALA A 49 -15.09 -2.24 0.68
CA ALA A 49 -14.48 -1.43 -0.37
C ALA A 49 -15.53 -0.64 -1.16
N ALA A 50 -16.61 -1.31 -1.58
CA ALA A 50 -17.68 -0.69 -2.35
C ALA A 50 -18.51 0.33 -1.54
N ASN A 51 -18.78 0.06 -0.26
CA ASN A 51 -19.71 0.85 0.54
C ASN A 51 -19.01 1.93 1.38
N CYS A 52 -17.76 1.70 1.82
CA CYS A 52 -17.05 2.61 2.72
C CYS A 52 -15.91 3.38 2.02
N PHE A 53 -15.25 2.79 1.01
CA PHE A 53 -14.09 3.41 0.36
C PHE A 53 -14.41 4.07 -0.99
N ALA A 54 -15.13 3.40 -1.88
CA ALA A 54 -15.45 3.92 -3.19
C ALA A 54 -16.27 5.23 -3.17
N PRO A 55 -17.27 5.42 -2.27
CA PRO A 55 -18.14 6.60 -2.33
C PRO A 55 -17.42 7.94 -2.13
N HIS A 56 -16.29 7.94 -1.41
CA HIS A 56 -15.57 9.19 -1.14
C HIS A 56 -14.26 9.33 -1.94
N ASN A 57 -13.97 8.46 -2.91
CA ASN A 57 -12.74 8.50 -3.69
C ASN A 57 -12.57 9.85 -4.43
N HIS A 58 -13.58 10.27 -5.18
CA HIS A 58 -13.55 11.56 -5.88
C HIS A 58 -13.57 12.76 -4.91
N LYS A 59 -14.35 12.67 -3.82
CA LYS A 59 -14.38 13.73 -2.81
C LYS A 59 -13.01 13.93 -2.16
N GLY A 60 -12.31 12.83 -1.81
CA GLY A 60 -10.97 12.88 -1.24
C GLY A 60 -9.92 13.44 -2.21
N ASP A 61 -10.08 13.25 -3.53
CA ASP A 61 -9.20 13.85 -4.53
C ASP A 61 -9.43 15.38 -4.66
N THR A 62 -10.65 15.85 -4.46
CA THR A 62 -11.00 17.27 -4.58
C THR A 62 -10.84 18.06 -3.29
N HIS A 63 -10.83 17.40 -2.13
CA HIS A 63 -10.66 17.99 -0.80
C HIS A 63 -9.41 17.42 -0.15
N GLU A 64 -8.28 17.98 -0.52
CA GLU A 64 -6.98 17.55 -0.01
C GLU A 64 -6.86 17.78 1.51
N PRO A 65 -6.02 16.98 2.22
CA PRO A 65 -5.71 17.21 3.63
C PRO A 65 -5.24 18.64 3.88
N SER A 66 -5.70 19.25 4.96
CA SER A 66 -5.35 20.62 5.34
C SER A 66 -4.84 20.68 6.78
N PHE A 67 -3.92 21.59 7.07
CA PHE A 67 -3.37 21.80 8.41
C PHE A 67 -3.95 23.10 9.00
N ASP A 68 -4.55 23.02 10.19
CA ASP A 68 -5.18 24.16 10.86
C ASP A 68 -4.26 24.86 11.88
N GLY A 69 -3.02 24.42 12.02
CA GLY A 69 -2.05 24.89 13.00
C GLY A 69 -1.82 23.91 14.16
N GLU A 70 -2.72 22.94 14.36
CA GLU A 70 -2.63 21.92 15.42
C GLU A 70 -2.58 20.50 14.86
N GLN A 71 -3.44 20.20 13.88
CA GLN A 71 -3.57 18.87 13.29
C GLN A 71 -3.86 18.92 11.78
N VAL A 72 -3.61 17.81 11.13
CA VAL A 72 -4.01 17.60 9.75
C VAL A 72 -5.43 17.06 9.70
N ASN A 73 -6.31 17.80 9.05
CA ASN A 73 -7.71 17.47 8.88
C ASN A 73 -7.93 16.74 7.54
N LEU A 74 -8.71 15.70 7.60
CA LEU A 74 -9.16 14.88 6.48
C LEU A 74 -10.68 14.95 6.35
N ILE A 75 -11.22 14.55 5.20
CA ILE A 75 -12.66 14.39 5.07
C ILE A 75 -13.18 13.31 6.03
N PRO A 76 -14.37 13.46 6.65
CA PRO A 76 -14.87 12.54 7.67
C PRO A 76 -15.03 11.10 7.19
N GLU A 77 -15.32 10.92 5.90
CA GLU A 77 -15.50 9.61 5.30
C GLU A 77 -14.22 8.76 5.33
N THR A 78 -13.04 9.39 5.35
CA THR A 78 -11.77 8.68 5.50
C THR A 78 -11.65 8.01 6.87
N LYS A 79 -12.10 8.69 7.94
CA LYS A 79 -12.16 8.12 9.30
C LYS A 79 -13.15 6.96 9.36
N ALA A 80 -14.35 7.13 8.80
CA ALA A 80 -15.36 6.07 8.77
C ALA A 80 -14.86 4.82 8.01
N ALA A 81 -14.13 5.01 6.92
CA ALA A 81 -13.53 3.90 6.16
C ALA A 81 -12.42 3.20 6.95
N TRP A 82 -11.56 3.97 7.64
CA TRP A 82 -10.55 3.42 8.55
C TRP A 82 -11.18 2.56 9.65
N ASP A 83 -12.20 3.09 10.33
CA ASP A 83 -12.88 2.37 11.43
C ASP A 83 -13.51 1.07 10.93
N ALA A 84 -14.21 1.11 9.80
CA ALA A 84 -14.82 -0.08 9.20
C ALA A 84 -13.78 -1.14 8.80
N PHE A 85 -12.60 -0.72 8.33
CA PHE A 85 -11.49 -1.62 8.01
C PHE A 85 -10.89 -2.27 9.26
N ALA A 86 -10.69 -1.49 10.32
CA ALA A 86 -10.16 -1.95 11.60
C ALA A 86 -11.16 -2.89 12.32
N GLU A 87 -12.42 -2.51 12.41
CA GLU A 87 -13.50 -3.31 13.03
C GLU A 87 -13.70 -4.66 12.32
N ALA A 88 -13.48 -4.72 11.01
CA ALA A 88 -13.51 -5.97 10.25
C ALA A 88 -12.25 -6.84 10.43
N GLY A 89 -11.27 -6.42 11.22
CA GLY A 89 -10.07 -7.17 11.55
C GLY A 89 -8.99 -7.18 10.45
N PHE A 90 -9.11 -6.37 9.39
CA PHE A 90 -8.14 -6.41 8.28
C PHE A 90 -6.75 -5.89 8.66
N LEU A 91 -6.60 -5.07 9.70
CA LEU A 91 -5.27 -4.65 10.21
C LEU A 91 -4.48 -5.81 10.80
N ALA A 92 -5.17 -6.80 11.40
CA ALA A 92 -4.59 -7.97 12.05
C ALA A 92 -4.79 -9.27 11.24
N ALA A 93 -5.34 -9.19 10.03
CA ALA A 93 -5.84 -10.36 9.30
C ALA A 93 -4.78 -11.47 9.09
N HIS A 94 -3.52 -11.12 8.84
CA HIS A 94 -2.42 -12.07 8.66
C HIS A 94 -1.72 -12.46 9.98
N GLN A 95 -1.96 -11.72 11.06
CA GLN A 95 -1.30 -11.96 12.35
C GLN A 95 -1.73 -13.28 12.98
N ASP A 96 -0.90 -13.82 13.88
CA ASP A 96 -1.21 -15.04 14.62
C ASP A 96 -2.42 -14.84 15.53
N ALA A 97 -3.15 -15.93 15.81
CA ALA A 97 -4.30 -15.88 16.71
C ALA A 97 -3.93 -15.40 18.12
N ASP A 98 -2.73 -15.74 18.61
CA ASP A 98 -2.21 -15.30 19.91
C ASP A 98 -1.99 -13.77 19.97
N ASP A 99 -1.79 -13.12 18.84
CA ASP A 99 -1.72 -11.66 18.72
C ASP A 99 -3.09 -11.03 18.40
N GLY A 100 -4.16 -11.80 18.41
CA GLY A 100 -5.51 -11.35 18.06
C GLY A 100 -5.78 -11.30 16.56
N GLY A 101 -4.94 -11.95 15.74
CA GLY A 101 -5.07 -12.03 14.28
C GLY A 101 -6.01 -13.14 13.81
N LEU A 102 -6.30 -13.10 12.51
CA LEU A 102 -7.16 -14.09 11.84
C LEU A 102 -6.36 -15.21 11.17
N GLN A 103 -5.05 -15.19 11.20
CA GLN A 103 -4.16 -16.14 10.50
C GLN A 103 -4.54 -16.36 9.03
N LEU A 104 -5.03 -15.32 8.34
CA LEU A 104 -5.36 -15.45 6.92
C LEU A 104 -4.08 -15.60 6.07
N PRO A 105 -4.09 -16.44 5.04
CA PRO A 105 -2.98 -16.51 4.11
C PRO A 105 -2.72 -15.15 3.43
N GLU A 106 -1.45 -14.82 3.24
CA GLU A 106 -1.04 -13.56 2.62
C GLU A 106 -1.69 -13.35 1.24
N VAL A 107 -1.81 -14.40 0.45
CA VAL A 107 -2.44 -14.33 -0.87
C VAL A 107 -3.93 -13.95 -0.78
N VAL A 108 -4.66 -14.39 0.25
CA VAL A 108 -6.07 -14.02 0.49
C VAL A 108 -6.17 -12.57 0.98
N LEU A 109 -5.26 -12.17 1.89
CA LEU A 109 -5.19 -10.78 2.33
C LEU A 109 -4.89 -9.84 1.16
N ARG A 110 -3.92 -10.17 0.29
CA ARG A 110 -3.59 -9.33 -0.89
C ARG A 110 -4.73 -9.28 -1.90
N ALA A 111 -5.42 -10.39 -2.14
CA ALA A 111 -6.63 -10.38 -2.97
C ALA A 111 -7.73 -9.48 -2.38
N SER A 112 -7.89 -9.49 -1.05
CA SER A 112 -8.79 -8.57 -0.34
C SER A 112 -8.36 -7.11 -0.49
N MET A 113 -7.06 -6.82 -0.33
CA MET A 113 -6.50 -5.48 -0.52
C MET A 113 -6.66 -4.96 -1.94
N ALA A 114 -6.73 -5.83 -2.96
CA ALA A 114 -6.99 -5.41 -4.33
C ALA A 114 -8.37 -4.74 -4.49
N TYR A 115 -9.40 -5.20 -3.77
CA TYR A 115 -10.71 -4.53 -3.74
C TYR A 115 -10.64 -3.13 -3.13
N PHE A 116 -9.96 -2.97 -2.00
CA PHE A 116 -9.79 -1.68 -1.33
C PHE A 116 -8.99 -0.70 -2.20
N ASN A 117 -7.90 -1.16 -2.82
CA ASN A 117 -7.10 -0.35 -3.75
C ASN A 117 -7.90 0.09 -4.97
N ALA A 118 -8.72 -0.81 -5.54
CA ALA A 118 -9.59 -0.49 -6.66
C ALA A 118 -10.68 0.53 -6.29
N ALA A 119 -11.12 0.53 -5.03
CA ALA A 119 -12.14 1.44 -4.53
C ALA A 119 -11.59 2.85 -4.21
N ASN A 120 -10.48 2.94 -3.49
CA ASN A 120 -9.89 4.21 -3.07
C ASN A 120 -8.46 4.01 -2.57
N ILE A 121 -7.50 4.04 -3.48
CA ILE A 121 -6.09 3.79 -3.17
C ILE A 121 -5.51 4.82 -2.18
N ALA A 122 -6.00 6.06 -2.21
CA ALA A 122 -5.50 7.12 -1.34
C ALA A 122 -5.93 6.92 0.13
N SER A 123 -7.16 6.43 0.38
CA SER A 123 -7.62 6.15 1.74
C SER A 123 -7.01 4.86 2.29
N VAL A 124 -6.88 3.82 1.47
CA VAL A 124 -6.33 2.55 1.91
C VAL A 124 -4.82 2.62 2.21
N ALA A 125 -4.14 3.66 1.74
CA ALA A 125 -2.73 3.87 2.02
C ALA A 125 -2.42 3.94 3.52
N TYR A 126 -3.30 4.52 4.33
CA TYR A 126 -3.15 4.54 5.80
C TYR A 126 -3.20 3.12 6.41
N CYS A 127 -4.13 2.29 5.96
CA CYS A 127 -4.25 0.90 6.39
C CYS A 127 -3.02 0.09 5.97
N PHE A 128 -2.61 0.21 4.73
CA PHE A 128 -1.46 -0.48 4.16
C PHE A 128 -0.15 -0.17 4.90
N LEU A 129 0.13 1.11 5.17
CA LEU A 129 1.31 1.54 5.93
C LEU A 129 1.29 1.01 7.36
N THR A 130 0.11 0.98 7.99
CA THR A 130 -0.05 0.48 9.36
C THR A 130 0.20 -1.03 9.45
N ILE A 131 -0.32 -1.82 8.51
CA ILE A 131 -0.05 -3.26 8.42
C ILE A 131 1.45 -3.51 8.32
N GLY A 132 2.15 -2.84 7.39
CA GLY A 132 3.59 -3.01 7.21
C GLY A 132 4.40 -2.58 8.45
N ALA A 133 4.02 -1.48 9.10
CA ALA A 133 4.66 -1.02 10.33
C ALA A 133 4.42 -1.99 11.50
N ALA A 134 3.21 -2.54 11.66
CA ALA A 134 2.89 -3.54 12.67
C ALA A 134 3.70 -4.83 12.46
N ASN A 135 3.82 -5.31 11.22
CA ASN A 135 4.64 -6.47 10.88
C ASN A 135 6.11 -6.27 11.27
N LEU A 136 6.67 -5.08 11.02
CA LEU A 136 8.04 -4.78 11.39
C LEU A 136 8.23 -4.69 12.90
N VAL A 137 7.29 -4.08 13.63
CA VAL A 137 7.30 -4.03 15.10
C VAL A 137 7.22 -5.45 15.66
N LYS A 138 6.34 -6.31 15.14
CA LYS A 138 6.25 -7.72 15.54
C LYS A 138 7.57 -8.46 15.34
N SER A 139 8.21 -8.28 14.20
CA SER A 139 9.39 -9.07 13.82
C SER A 139 10.66 -8.67 14.58
N PHE A 140 10.85 -7.38 14.89
CA PHE A 140 12.15 -6.87 15.33
C PHE A 140 12.14 -6.07 16.63
N ALA A 141 10.97 -5.60 17.12
CA ALA A 141 10.95 -4.88 18.37
C ALA A 141 11.11 -5.82 19.57
N CYS A 142 11.70 -5.33 20.65
CA CYS A 142 11.79 -6.06 21.91
C CYS A 142 10.38 -6.23 22.52
N ASP A 143 10.23 -7.19 23.44
CA ASP A 143 8.94 -7.53 24.05
C ASP A 143 8.21 -6.33 24.66
N ALA A 144 8.94 -5.45 25.36
CA ALA A 144 8.35 -4.25 25.95
C ALA A 144 7.75 -3.30 24.92
N LEU A 145 8.40 -3.13 23.75
CA LEU A 145 7.87 -2.32 22.66
C LEU A 145 6.71 -3.02 21.95
N ARG A 146 6.82 -4.34 21.71
CA ARG A 146 5.72 -5.12 21.12
C ARG A 146 4.46 -5.03 21.97
N GLN A 147 4.56 -5.28 23.25
CA GLN A 147 3.42 -5.20 24.18
C GLN A 147 2.77 -3.82 24.23
N ARG A 148 3.57 -2.76 24.09
CA ARG A 148 3.10 -1.37 24.18
C ARG A 148 2.47 -0.86 22.89
N PHE A 149 3.03 -1.22 21.73
CA PHE A 149 2.68 -0.59 20.46
C PHE A 149 1.94 -1.50 19.48
N LEU A 150 2.16 -2.82 19.51
CA LEU A 150 1.56 -3.73 18.53
C LEU A 150 0.04 -3.86 18.71
N PRO A 151 -0.53 -4.14 19.92
CA PRO A 151 -1.97 -4.30 20.06
C PRO A 151 -2.76 -3.07 19.59
N PRO A 152 -2.43 -1.81 19.96
CA PRO A 152 -3.18 -0.66 19.47
C PRO A 152 -2.97 -0.36 17.96
N MET A 153 -1.95 -0.93 17.31
CA MET A 153 -1.82 -0.88 15.85
C MET A 153 -2.73 -1.91 15.17
N LEU A 154 -2.90 -3.08 15.77
CA LEU A 154 -3.73 -4.15 15.23
C LEU A 154 -5.24 -3.88 15.42
N ASP A 155 -5.63 -3.18 16.47
CA ASP A 155 -7.02 -2.78 16.72
C ASP A 155 -7.42 -1.42 16.11
N GLY A 156 -6.47 -0.73 15.43
CA GLY A 156 -6.73 0.52 14.71
C GLY A 156 -6.70 1.80 15.53
N ARG A 157 -6.38 1.74 16.84
CA ARG A 157 -6.19 2.95 17.66
C ARG A 157 -4.91 3.71 17.29
N PHE A 158 -3.88 3.01 16.83
CA PHE A 158 -2.64 3.62 16.37
C PHE A 158 -2.41 3.29 14.90
N SER A 159 -1.96 4.27 14.14
CA SER A 159 -1.49 4.05 12.76
C SER A 159 0.04 3.97 12.70
N GLY A 160 0.56 3.45 11.61
CA GLY A 160 1.99 3.32 11.37
C GLY A 160 2.46 4.04 10.12
N THR A 161 3.70 4.53 10.13
CA THR A 161 4.35 5.14 8.98
C THR A 161 5.78 4.67 8.82
N MET A 162 6.31 4.85 7.61
CA MET A 162 7.70 4.61 7.26
C MET A 162 8.38 5.95 6.93
N ALA A 163 9.42 6.33 7.68
CA ALA A 163 10.09 7.62 7.57
C ALA A 163 11.57 7.46 7.19
N LEU A 164 11.84 7.37 5.88
CA LEU A 164 13.17 7.18 5.30
C LEU A 164 13.71 8.46 4.67
N THR A 165 12.97 8.98 3.69
CA THR A 165 13.38 10.06 2.79
C THR A 165 13.64 11.37 3.52
N GLU A 166 14.73 12.04 3.15
CA GLU A 166 15.13 13.36 3.66
C GLU A 166 15.19 14.37 2.51
N PRO A 167 15.16 15.68 2.80
CA PRO A 167 15.48 16.68 1.79
C PRO A 167 16.85 16.40 1.17
N GLY A 168 16.88 16.10 -0.13
CA GLY A 168 18.11 15.75 -0.86
C GLY A 168 18.52 14.27 -0.83
N GLN A 169 17.85 13.41 -0.06
CA GLN A 169 18.17 11.97 0.07
C GLN A 169 16.92 11.11 -0.12
N GLY A 170 16.68 10.62 -1.34
CA GLY A 170 15.61 9.68 -1.65
C GLY A 170 16.12 8.24 -1.76
N SER A 171 16.68 7.88 -2.92
CA SER A 171 17.21 6.53 -3.18
C SER A 171 18.57 6.27 -2.49
N ALA A 172 19.37 7.31 -2.23
CA ALA A 172 20.72 7.21 -1.64
C ALA A 172 20.67 7.28 -0.11
N LEU A 173 20.07 6.29 0.56
CA LEU A 173 19.88 6.29 2.02
C LEU A 173 21.20 6.30 2.82
N GLY A 174 22.32 5.91 2.22
CA GLY A 174 23.63 5.92 2.88
C GLY A 174 24.08 7.29 3.40
N ASP A 175 23.54 8.37 2.82
CA ASP A 175 23.89 9.75 3.14
C ASP A 175 22.85 10.45 4.03
N LEU A 176 21.91 9.71 4.63
CA LEU A 176 20.93 10.29 5.54
C LEU A 176 21.60 11.01 6.72
N ARG A 177 20.99 12.14 7.13
CA ARG A 177 21.50 13.06 8.13
C ARG A 177 20.75 13.02 9.46
N THR A 178 19.55 12.47 9.50
CA THR A 178 18.82 12.27 10.75
C THR A 178 19.69 11.49 11.72
N SER A 179 19.91 12.04 12.90
CA SER A 179 20.77 11.48 13.93
C SER A 179 19.98 11.05 15.16
N ALA A 180 20.53 10.13 15.94
CA ALA A 180 19.98 9.67 17.20
C ALA A 180 21.07 9.62 18.26
N ARG A 181 20.76 10.13 19.47
CA ARG A 181 21.63 10.16 20.65
C ARG A 181 21.00 9.34 21.75
N PRO A 182 21.76 8.48 22.46
CA PRO A 182 21.25 7.75 23.61
C PRO A 182 20.91 8.73 24.76
N ALA A 183 19.83 8.43 25.47
CA ALA A 183 19.43 9.16 26.68
C ALA A 183 19.56 8.29 27.93
N ALA A 184 19.59 8.91 29.11
CA ALA A 184 19.80 8.22 30.39
C ALA A 184 18.66 7.26 30.76
N ASP A 185 17.48 7.47 30.20
CA ASP A 185 16.27 6.64 30.39
C ASP A 185 16.21 5.39 29.49
N GLY A 186 17.27 5.11 28.72
CA GLY A 186 17.32 3.99 27.78
C GLY A 186 16.64 4.26 26.44
N SER A 187 16.01 5.42 26.28
CA SER A 187 15.48 5.89 24.99
C SER A 187 16.57 6.63 24.19
N TYR A 188 16.17 7.13 23.03
CA TYR A 188 17.03 7.96 22.17
C TYR A 188 16.37 9.30 21.89
N ARG A 189 17.18 10.30 21.55
CA ARG A 189 16.73 11.61 21.09
C ARG A 189 17.11 11.75 19.62
N LEU A 190 16.08 11.84 18.76
CA LEU A 190 16.26 11.95 17.32
C LEU A 190 16.20 13.42 16.91
N PHE A 191 17.06 13.76 15.92
CA PHE A 191 17.15 15.09 15.32
C PHE A 191 17.26 14.97 13.81
N GLY A 192 16.42 15.66 13.07
CA GLY A 192 16.45 15.68 11.60
C GLY A 192 15.11 15.97 10.97
N GLN A 193 15.10 15.98 9.65
CA GLN A 193 13.88 16.22 8.88
C GLN A 193 13.62 15.06 7.91
N LYS A 194 12.38 14.61 7.86
CA LYS A 194 11.90 13.61 6.90
C LYS A 194 10.83 14.24 6.01
N MET A 195 10.81 13.86 4.71
CA MET A 195 9.84 14.38 3.76
C MET A 195 9.21 13.27 2.92
N PHE A 196 8.09 13.59 2.26
CA PHE A 196 7.25 12.63 1.56
C PHE A 196 6.73 11.51 2.46
N ILE A 197 6.49 11.80 3.75
CA ILE A 197 5.98 10.82 4.70
C ILE A 197 4.45 10.76 4.55
N SER A 198 3.98 9.68 3.93
CA SER A 198 2.55 9.41 3.79
C SER A 198 1.96 9.07 5.15
N GLY A 199 0.83 9.69 5.48
CA GLY A 199 0.17 9.48 6.77
C GLY A 199 0.98 9.98 7.98
N GLY A 200 1.97 10.87 7.78
CA GLY A 200 2.87 11.32 8.85
C GLY A 200 2.21 12.21 9.89
N ASP A 201 1.11 12.87 9.57
CA ASP A 201 0.21 13.52 10.52
C ASP A 201 -1.22 13.45 10.00
N HIS A 202 -2.17 13.18 10.90
CA HIS A 202 -3.60 13.11 10.64
C HIS A 202 -4.37 12.91 11.96
N SER A 203 -5.71 12.98 11.87
CA SER A 203 -6.65 12.79 12.98
C SER A 203 -7.45 11.47 12.90
N LEU A 204 -7.00 10.49 12.12
CA LEU A 204 -7.71 9.21 11.97
C LEU A 204 -7.59 8.32 13.20
N THR A 205 -6.48 8.42 13.94
CA THR A 205 -6.12 7.54 15.06
C THR A 205 -5.65 8.34 16.25
N ASP A 206 -5.67 7.73 17.43
CA ASP A 206 -5.23 8.38 18.67
C ASP A 206 -3.73 8.67 18.68
N ASN A 207 -2.94 7.85 17.97
CA ASN A 207 -1.49 8.01 17.86
C ASN A 207 -0.97 7.56 16.49
N ILE A 208 0.23 8.01 16.16
CA ILE A 208 0.95 7.59 14.95
C ILE A 208 2.33 7.08 15.37
N VAL A 209 2.67 5.88 14.92
CA VAL A 209 3.96 5.24 15.17
C VAL A 209 4.83 5.40 13.94
N HIS A 210 5.87 6.24 14.01
CA HIS A 210 6.81 6.43 12.92
C HIS A 210 7.98 5.44 13.04
N LEU A 211 8.23 4.65 11.99
CA LEU A 211 9.44 3.84 11.87
C LEU A 211 10.49 4.65 11.12
N VAL A 212 11.47 5.16 11.86
CA VAL A 212 12.41 6.19 11.41
C VAL A 212 13.80 5.60 11.23
N LEU A 213 14.39 5.76 10.03
CA LEU A 213 15.81 5.49 9.83
C LEU A 213 16.63 6.69 10.27
N ALA A 214 17.58 6.45 11.16
CA ALA A 214 18.51 7.47 11.68
C ALA A 214 19.90 6.86 11.95
N ARG A 215 20.89 7.72 12.07
CA ARG A 215 22.27 7.34 12.40
C ARG A 215 22.55 7.61 13.85
N LEU A 216 23.03 6.60 14.58
CA LEU A 216 23.56 6.79 15.92
C LEU A 216 24.81 7.68 15.88
N GLU A 217 24.97 8.52 16.89
CA GLU A 217 26.19 9.32 17.03
C GLU A 217 27.41 8.39 17.15
N GLY A 218 28.43 8.63 16.32
CA GLY A 218 29.64 7.79 16.23
C GLY A 218 29.48 6.52 15.38
N ALA A 219 28.29 6.26 14.78
CA ALA A 219 28.10 5.12 13.90
C ALA A 219 28.88 5.24 12.58
N PRO A 220 29.22 4.11 11.92
CA PRO A 220 29.89 4.12 10.63
C PRO A 220 29.16 4.96 9.57
N ALA A 221 29.91 5.55 8.63
CA ALA A 221 29.33 6.19 7.46
C ALA A 221 28.68 5.17 6.51
N GLY A 222 27.81 5.66 5.63
CA GLY A 222 27.12 4.84 4.64
C GLY A 222 26.00 3.98 5.24
N VAL A 223 25.54 2.99 4.49
CA VAL A 223 24.38 2.15 4.86
C VAL A 223 24.60 1.31 6.12
N LYS A 224 25.86 0.98 6.43
CA LYS A 224 26.23 0.14 7.59
C LYS A 224 26.07 0.82 8.94
N GLY A 225 25.82 2.14 8.98
CA GLY A 225 25.61 2.88 10.23
C GLY A 225 24.15 3.32 10.46
N ILE A 226 23.21 2.79 9.67
CA ILE A 226 21.81 3.14 9.80
C ILE A 226 21.11 2.23 10.80
N SER A 227 20.43 2.84 11.76
CA SER A 227 19.60 2.18 12.77
C SER A 227 18.13 2.51 12.57
N LEU A 228 17.24 1.66 13.09
CA LEU A 228 15.80 1.84 13.02
C LEU A 228 15.24 2.22 14.38
N PHE A 229 14.38 3.23 14.41
CA PHE A 229 13.73 3.72 15.62
C PHE A 229 12.22 3.76 15.49
N LEU A 230 11.54 3.35 16.54
CA LEU A 230 10.11 3.57 16.75
C LEU A 230 9.95 4.92 17.45
N VAL A 231 9.28 5.88 16.80
CA VAL A 231 9.04 7.23 17.29
C VAL A 231 7.54 7.52 17.28
N PRO A 232 6.87 7.53 18.43
CA PRO A 232 5.44 7.81 18.47
C PRO A 232 5.17 9.32 18.40
N LYS A 233 4.03 9.74 17.82
CA LYS A 233 3.55 11.13 17.82
C LYS A 233 3.22 11.61 19.22
N PHE A 234 2.57 10.77 20.03
CA PHE A 234 2.38 10.96 21.47
C PHE A 234 3.10 9.84 22.21
N LEU A 235 3.79 10.18 23.30
CA LEU A 235 4.44 9.18 24.13
C LEU A 235 3.38 8.22 24.69
N VAL A 236 3.76 6.97 24.91
CA VAL A 236 2.87 5.95 25.47
C VAL A 236 3.42 5.53 26.82
N ASN A 237 2.59 5.65 27.86
CA ASN A 237 2.94 5.25 29.21
C ASN A 237 3.04 3.71 29.34
N PRO A 238 3.67 3.17 30.41
CA PRO A 238 3.74 1.72 30.62
C PRO A 238 2.38 1.01 30.70
N ASP A 239 1.34 1.73 31.11
CA ASP A 239 -0.05 1.23 31.18
C ASP A 239 -0.82 1.30 29.84
N GLY A 240 -0.15 1.77 28.78
CA GLY A 240 -0.73 1.94 27.44
C GLY A 240 -1.49 3.25 27.22
N SER A 241 -1.65 4.09 28.24
CA SER A 241 -2.27 5.41 28.09
C SER A 241 -1.38 6.38 27.34
N LEU A 242 -2.00 7.38 26.66
CA LEU A 242 -1.25 8.41 25.96
C LEU A 242 -0.61 9.39 26.95
N GLY A 243 0.66 9.67 26.73
CA GLY A 243 1.43 10.70 27.41
C GLY A 243 1.46 12.02 26.61
N PRO A 244 2.41 12.91 26.91
CA PRO A 244 2.56 14.17 26.20
C PRO A 244 2.92 13.98 24.73
N ARG A 245 2.64 15.02 23.92
CA ARG A 245 3.07 15.07 22.51
C ARG A 245 4.60 15.01 22.47
N ASN A 246 5.10 14.14 21.61
CA ASN A 246 6.54 14.02 21.36
C ASN A 246 7.06 15.22 20.54
N ASP A 247 8.37 15.41 20.53
CA ASP A 247 9.03 16.47 19.75
C ASP A 247 9.11 16.09 18.26
N VAL A 248 7.92 15.83 17.67
CA VAL A 248 7.69 15.58 16.25
C VAL A 248 6.74 16.66 15.74
N ALA A 249 7.27 17.55 14.91
CA ALA A 249 6.54 18.70 14.38
C ALA A 249 6.23 18.54 12.89
N LEU A 250 5.01 18.90 12.49
CA LEU A 250 4.66 19.03 11.09
C LEU A 250 5.26 20.32 10.53
N ALA A 251 6.23 20.20 9.62
CA ALA A 251 6.83 21.34 8.93
C ALA A 251 6.03 21.77 7.68
N GLY A 252 5.21 20.89 7.12
CA GLY A 252 4.35 21.20 5.98
C GLY A 252 3.67 20.00 5.36
N LEU A 253 2.65 20.30 4.55
CA LEU A 253 1.97 19.35 3.68
C LEU A 253 2.44 19.53 2.25
N LEU A 254 2.59 18.41 1.54
CA LEU A 254 2.96 18.39 0.13
C LEU A 254 1.71 18.10 -0.71
N HIS A 255 1.43 18.97 -1.68
CA HIS A 255 0.32 18.82 -2.63
C HIS A 255 0.76 17.95 -3.81
N LYS A 256 -0.06 16.94 -4.14
CA LYS A 256 0.30 15.89 -5.07
C LYS A 256 -0.52 15.90 -6.35
N LEU A 257 0.02 15.29 -7.39
CA LEU A 257 -0.70 15.02 -8.64
C LEU A 257 -1.91 14.11 -8.42
N GLY A 258 -1.72 13.03 -7.68
CA GLY A 258 -2.69 12.02 -7.30
C GLY A 258 -2.49 11.54 -5.86
N TYR A 259 -3.22 10.49 -5.42
CA TYR A 259 -3.23 10.03 -4.02
C TYR A 259 -3.55 11.18 -3.05
N ARG A 260 -4.40 12.12 -3.46
CA ARG A 260 -4.53 13.41 -2.77
C ARG A 260 -5.10 13.29 -1.38
N ASN A 261 -6.01 12.34 -1.12
CA ASN A 261 -6.59 12.12 0.21
C ASN A 261 -5.59 11.54 1.22
N THR A 262 -4.45 10.99 0.80
CA THR A 262 -3.37 10.62 1.70
C THR A 262 -2.55 11.86 2.03
N SER A 263 -2.42 12.23 3.33
CA SER A 263 -1.51 13.31 3.73
C SER A 263 -0.07 12.93 3.36
N SER A 264 0.66 13.88 2.78
CA SER A 264 2.10 13.74 2.50
C SER A 264 2.82 14.84 3.23
N THR A 265 3.62 14.46 4.21
CA THR A 265 4.13 15.40 5.21
C THR A 265 5.64 15.62 5.10
N VAL A 266 6.07 16.79 5.57
CA VAL A 266 7.42 17.07 5.99
C VAL A 266 7.40 17.11 7.51
N LEU A 267 8.18 16.24 8.16
CA LEU A 267 8.24 16.11 9.61
C LEU A 267 9.62 16.52 10.11
N ASN A 268 9.65 17.39 11.13
CA ASN A 268 10.84 17.70 11.90
C ASN A 268 10.84 16.88 13.18
N PHE A 269 11.92 16.16 13.40
CA PHE A 269 12.20 15.41 14.61
C PHE A 269 13.18 16.21 15.44
N GLY A 270 12.81 16.59 16.68
CA GLY A 270 13.72 17.21 17.61
C GLY A 270 13.98 18.70 17.37
N GLU A 271 12.94 19.51 17.28
CA GLU A 271 13.08 20.97 17.23
C GLU A 271 13.42 21.60 18.59
N ARG A 272 13.21 20.87 19.68
CA ARG A 272 13.43 21.33 21.07
C ARG A 272 14.49 20.49 21.75
N GLU A 273 14.05 19.42 22.42
CA GLU A 273 14.91 18.55 23.24
C GLU A 273 15.30 17.23 22.53
N GLY A 274 14.77 17.01 21.34
CA GLY A 274 14.92 15.78 20.57
C GLY A 274 13.69 14.89 20.66
N ALA A 275 13.27 14.35 19.52
CA ALA A 275 12.15 13.40 19.48
C ALA A 275 12.52 12.10 20.18
N VAL A 276 11.71 11.70 21.17
CA VAL A 276 11.90 10.44 21.89
C VAL A 276 11.65 9.27 20.94
N GLY A 277 12.62 8.39 20.80
CA GLY A 277 12.53 7.18 20.00
C GLY A 277 13.11 5.97 20.72
N TYR A 278 12.71 4.80 20.29
CA TYR A 278 13.15 3.52 20.83
C TYR A 278 13.82 2.72 19.72
N LEU A 279 14.99 2.18 20.01
CA LEU A 279 15.72 1.35 19.04
C LEU A 279 14.91 0.07 18.73
N VAL A 280 14.73 -0.22 17.46
CA VAL A 280 14.11 -1.47 16.99
C VAL A 280 15.21 -2.41 16.50
N GLY A 281 15.29 -3.57 17.13
CA GLY A 281 16.35 -4.55 16.86
C GLY A 281 17.73 -4.06 17.32
N GLU A 282 18.75 -4.36 16.53
CA GLU A 282 20.15 -4.04 16.84
C GLU A 282 20.59 -2.73 16.18
N ALA A 283 21.49 -2.01 16.85
CA ALA A 283 22.12 -0.83 16.29
C ALA A 283 22.86 -1.15 14.97
N ASN A 284 22.79 -0.23 14.01
CA ASN A 284 23.44 -0.32 12.71
C ASN A 284 22.90 -1.44 11.77
N LYS A 285 21.78 -2.08 12.11
CA LYS A 285 21.10 -3.06 11.28
C LYS A 285 19.74 -2.58 10.75
N GLY A 286 19.39 -1.31 11.01
CA GLY A 286 18.05 -0.76 10.74
C GLY A 286 17.63 -0.81 9.28
N LEU A 287 18.56 -0.66 8.34
CA LEU A 287 18.23 -0.77 6.92
C LEU A 287 17.81 -2.21 6.54
N GLY A 288 18.50 -3.22 7.10
CA GLY A 288 18.13 -4.63 6.89
C GLY A 288 16.72 -4.95 7.40
N TYR A 289 16.36 -4.44 8.57
CA TYR A 289 15.01 -4.60 9.13
C TYR A 289 13.96 -3.88 8.28
N MET A 290 14.27 -2.67 7.83
CA MET A 290 13.38 -1.90 6.98
C MET A 290 13.14 -2.56 5.61
N PHE A 291 14.07 -3.37 5.11
CA PHE A 291 13.88 -4.10 3.85
C PHE A 291 12.71 -5.08 3.91
N GLN A 292 12.38 -5.67 5.07
CA GLN A 292 11.17 -6.50 5.19
C GLN A 292 9.93 -5.66 4.84
N MET A 293 9.74 -4.53 5.52
CA MET A 293 8.61 -3.63 5.23
C MET A 293 8.64 -3.10 3.79
N MET A 294 9.82 -2.79 3.27
CA MET A 294 9.98 -2.31 1.89
C MET A 294 9.62 -3.39 0.86
N ASN A 295 9.94 -4.66 1.08
CA ASN A 295 9.57 -5.74 0.16
C ASN A 295 8.06 -5.97 0.17
N GLU A 296 7.42 -5.97 1.35
CA GLU A 296 5.96 -5.99 1.48
C GLU A 296 5.32 -4.78 0.79
N ALA A 297 5.90 -3.58 0.98
CA ALA A 297 5.45 -2.35 0.33
C ALA A 297 5.58 -2.41 -1.20
N ARG A 298 6.65 -3.01 -1.73
CA ARG A 298 6.84 -3.19 -3.18
C ARG A 298 5.73 -4.04 -3.81
N ILE A 299 5.36 -5.15 -3.16
CA ILE A 299 4.21 -5.98 -3.60
C ILE A 299 2.91 -5.17 -3.49
N GLY A 300 2.69 -4.46 -2.39
CA GLY A 300 1.49 -3.65 -2.17
C GLY A 300 1.33 -2.50 -3.17
N VAL A 301 2.42 -1.80 -3.52
CA VAL A 301 2.42 -0.76 -4.57
C VAL A 301 2.11 -1.36 -5.95
N ALA A 302 2.69 -2.51 -6.25
CA ALA A 302 2.39 -3.24 -7.48
C ALA A 302 0.91 -3.65 -7.56
N LEU A 303 0.36 -4.13 -6.45
CA LEU A 303 -1.05 -4.47 -6.32
C LEU A 303 -1.95 -3.25 -6.52
N GLY A 304 -1.60 -2.10 -5.91
CA GLY A 304 -2.29 -0.83 -6.10
C GLY A 304 -2.28 -0.39 -7.57
N ALA A 305 -1.14 -0.48 -8.23
CA ALA A 305 -1.02 -0.18 -9.67
C ALA A 305 -1.89 -1.10 -10.52
N SER A 306 -1.92 -2.39 -10.20
CA SER A 306 -2.75 -3.40 -10.87
C SER A 306 -4.25 -3.11 -10.68
N ALA A 307 -4.65 -2.75 -9.46
CA ALA A 307 -6.03 -2.43 -9.13
C ALA A 307 -6.55 -1.17 -9.87
N LEU A 308 -5.72 -0.12 -9.96
CA LEU A 308 -6.04 1.08 -10.74
C LEU A 308 -6.09 0.81 -12.25
N ALA A 309 -5.18 -0.03 -12.77
CA ALA A 309 -5.24 -0.50 -14.15
C ALA A 309 -6.55 -1.24 -14.43
N TYR A 310 -6.95 -2.08 -13.48
CA TYR A 310 -8.21 -2.84 -13.56
C TYR A 310 -9.42 -1.92 -13.56
N GLN A 311 -9.45 -0.90 -12.67
CA GLN A 311 -10.49 0.12 -12.66
C GLN A 311 -10.57 0.87 -13.99
N SER A 312 -9.42 1.28 -14.54
CA SER A 312 -9.37 1.96 -15.84
C SER A 312 -9.94 1.06 -16.95
N PHE A 313 -9.60 -0.22 -16.95
CA PHE A 313 -10.14 -1.20 -17.92
C PHE A 313 -11.65 -1.37 -17.80
N VAL A 314 -12.16 -1.62 -16.58
CA VAL A 314 -13.60 -1.85 -16.34
C VAL A 314 -14.43 -0.66 -16.77
N GLN A 315 -14.03 0.55 -16.39
CA GLN A 315 -14.72 1.78 -16.71
C GLN A 315 -14.66 2.08 -18.23
N ALA A 316 -13.51 1.85 -18.86
CA ALA A 316 -13.36 2.00 -20.31
C ALA A 316 -14.23 1.00 -21.08
N LEU A 317 -14.32 -0.25 -20.61
CA LEU A 317 -15.15 -1.30 -21.20
C LEU A 317 -16.64 -0.96 -21.08
N ASP A 318 -17.08 -0.49 -19.91
CA ASP A 318 -18.48 -0.12 -19.69
C ASP A 318 -18.87 1.08 -20.58
N TYR A 319 -18.03 2.11 -20.62
CA TYR A 319 -18.24 3.23 -21.54
C TYR A 319 -18.29 2.78 -23.01
N ALA A 320 -17.34 1.92 -23.43
CA ALA A 320 -17.29 1.45 -24.82
C ALA A 320 -18.50 0.62 -25.24
N ARG A 321 -19.14 -0.07 -24.30
CA ARG A 321 -20.37 -0.85 -24.52
C ARG A 321 -21.62 0.01 -24.62
N GLU A 322 -21.59 1.22 -24.11
CA GLU A 322 -22.75 2.12 -24.09
C GLU A 322 -22.66 3.21 -25.16
N ARG A 323 -21.45 3.72 -25.44
CA ARG A 323 -21.23 4.86 -26.32
C ARG A 323 -21.40 4.51 -27.81
N PRO A 324 -22.40 5.03 -28.52
CA PRO A 324 -22.49 4.90 -29.97
C PRO A 324 -21.62 5.97 -30.64
N GLN A 325 -20.85 5.57 -31.66
CA GLN A 325 -20.04 6.50 -32.46
C GLN A 325 -19.61 5.84 -33.77
N GLY A 326 -19.88 6.54 -34.87
CA GLY A 326 -19.48 6.10 -36.21
C GLY A 326 -20.13 4.80 -36.69
N ARG A 327 -19.59 4.24 -37.73
CA ARG A 327 -20.05 3.02 -38.39
C ARG A 327 -18.87 2.10 -38.68
N LEU A 328 -19.12 0.81 -38.84
CA LEU A 328 -18.06 -0.12 -39.20
C LEU A 328 -17.48 0.21 -40.61
N PRO A 329 -16.18 -0.03 -40.81
CA PRO A 329 -15.55 0.08 -42.12
C PRO A 329 -16.36 -0.78 -43.15
N GLY A 330 -16.68 -0.20 -44.29
CA GLY A 330 -17.47 -0.86 -45.33
C GLY A 330 -18.97 -0.58 -45.30
N SER A 331 -19.52 0.04 -44.25
CA SER A 331 -20.90 0.56 -44.28
C SER A 331 -20.97 1.74 -45.25
N LYS A 332 -21.71 1.53 -46.37
CA LYS A 332 -21.86 2.54 -47.46
C LYS A 332 -23.10 3.41 -47.28
N ASP A 333 -24.05 2.98 -46.45
CA ASP A 333 -25.26 3.73 -46.18
C ASP A 333 -25.05 4.75 -45.06
N PRO A 334 -25.08 6.07 -45.35
CA PRO A 334 -24.91 7.11 -44.35
C PRO A 334 -26.11 7.19 -43.36
N LEU A 335 -27.23 6.55 -43.64
CA LEU A 335 -28.39 6.50 -42.78
C LEU A 335 -28.40 5.28 -41.85
N SER A 336 -27.50 4.31 -42.04
CA SER A 336 -27.39 3.18 -41.11
C SER A 336 -27.07 3.66 -39.69
N PRO A 337 -27.59 2.96 -38.65
CA PRO A 337 -27.36 3.38 -37.27
C PRO A 337 -25.87 3.35 -36.90
N GLN A 338 -25.47 4.21 -35.95
CA GLN A 338 -24.16 4.16 -35.38
C GLN A 338 -23.97 2.86 -34.56
N VAL A 339 -22.77 2.33 -34.55
CA VAL A 339 -22.38 1.20 -33.69
C VAL A 339 -21.79 1.67 -32.35
N ARG A 340 -21.80 0.81 -31.34
CA ARG A 340 -21.10 1.06 -30.10
C ARG A 340 -19.61 1.03 -30.33
N ILE A 341 -18.83 1.89 -29.64
CA ILE A 341 -17.40 1.99 -29.92
C ILE A 341 -16.64 0.69 -29.64
N VAL A 342 -17.13 -0.18 -28.77
CA VAL A 342 -16.58 -1.53 -28.55
C VAL A 342 -16.55 -2.39 -29.81
N GLU A 343 -17.32 -2.06 -30.85
CA GLU A 343 -17.33 -2.77 -32.11
C GLU A 343 -16.19 -2.36 -33.05
N HIS A 344 -15.56 -1.22 -32.83
CA HIS A 344 -14.41 -0.77 -33.60
C HIS A 344 -13.16 -1.56 -33.24
N ALA A 345 -12.39 -2.00 -34.23
CA ALA A 345 -11.22 -2.86 -34.05
C ALA A 345 -10.13 -2.20 -33.18
N ASP A 346 -9.91 -0.89 -33.34
CA ASP A 346 -8.91 -0.17 -32.55
C ASP A 346 -9.30 -0.06 -31.07
N VAL A 347 -10.60 0.19 -30.79
CA VAL A 347 -11.11 0.20 -29.41
C VAL A 347 -10.97 -1.19 -28.77
N ARG A 348 -11.30 -2.27 -29.51
CA ARG A 348 -11.08 -3.64 -29.02
C ARG A 348 -9.61 -3.93 -28.71
N ARG A 349 -8.70 -3.49 -29.57
CA ARG A 349 -7.26 -3.60 -29.34
C ARG A 349 -6.86 -2.90 -28.04
N MET A 350 -7.30 -1.66 -27.83
CA MET A 350 -7.02 -0.89 -26.62
C MET A 350 -7.57 -1.55 -25.36
N LEU A 351 -8.81 -2.02 -25.39
CA LEU A 351 -9.43 -2.73 -24.26
C LEU A 351 -8.73 -4.06 -23.97
N LEU A 352 -8.35 -4.83 -24.99
CA LEU A 352 -7.59 -6.06 -24.81
C LEU A 352 -6.21 -5.79 -24.18
N GLN A 353 -5.54 -4.74 -24.62
CA GLN A 353 -4.25 -4.33 -24.05
C GLN A 353 -4.37 -3.94 -22.57
N GLN A 354 -5.40 -3.16 -22.21
CA GLN A 354 -5.68 -2.85 -20.80
C GLN A 354 -5.94 -4.11 -19.98
N LYS A 355 -6.76 -5.04 -20.51
CA LYS A 355 -7.07 -6.30 -19.84
C LYS A 355 -5.82 -7.12 -19.57
N VAL A 356 -4.95 -7.29 -20.56
CA VAL A 356 -3.69 -8.03 -20.41
C VAL A 356 -2.79 -7.41 -19.34
N TYR A 357 -2.68 -6.08 -19.32
CA TYR A 357 -1.86 -5.40 -18.32
C TYR A 357 -2.47 -5.53 -16.90
N ALA A 358 -3.77 -5.35 -16.76
CA ALA A 358 -4.43 -5.37 -15.46
C ALA A 358 -4.45 -6.79 -14.85
N GLU A 359 -4.93 -7.79 -15.61
CA GLU A 359 -5.06 -9.16 -15.13
C GLU A 359 -3.71 -9.85 -14.95
N GLY A 360 -2.77 -9.66 -15.90
CA GLY A 360 -1.42 -10.20 -15.79
C GLY A 360 -0.63 -9.58 -14.63
N SER A 361 -0.80 -8.27 -14.37
CA SER A 361 -0.19 -7.61 -13.20
C SER A 361 -0.76 -8.13 -11.89
N LEU A 362 -2.08 -8.31 -11.81
CA LEU A 362 -2.74 -8.87 -10.62
C LEU A 362 -2.26 -10.30 -10.35
N ALA A 363 -2.22 -11.15 -11.38
CA ALA A 363 -1.71 -12.52 -11.25
C ALA A 363 -0.26 -12.56 -10.76
N LEU A 364 0.62 -11.66 -11.27
CA LEU A 364 2.00 -11.54 -10.81
C LEU A 364 2.10 -11.15 -9.34
N CYS A 365 1.26 -10.20 -8.87
CA CYS A 365 1.22 -9.79 -7.48
C CYS A 365 0.74 -10.92 -6.57
N LEU A 366 -0.30 -11.65 -6.96
CA LEU A 366 -0.83 -12.77 -6.20
C LEU A 366 0.16 -13.95 -6.18
N TYR A 367 0.87 -14.21 -7.29
CA TYR A 367 1.93 -15.19 -7.32
C TYR A 367 3.10 -14.84 -6.37
N ALA A 368 3.53 -13.58 -6.36
CA ALA A 368 4.54 -13.14 -5.39
C ALA A 368 4.06 -13.29 -3.94
N SER A 369 2.76 -13.07 -3.70
CA SER A 369 2.16 -13.28 -2.37
C SER A 369 2.07 -14.76 -1.99
N SER A 370 1.85 -15.68 -2.96
CA SER A 370 1.92 -17.11 -2.69
C SER A 370 3.34 -17.59 -2.40
N LEU A 371 4.36 -17.02 -3.07
CA LEU A 371 5.76 -17.29 -2.74
C LEU A 371 6.14 -16.77 -1.35
N PHE A 372 5.64 -15.60 -0.96
CA PHE A 372 5.81 -15.09 0.40
C PHE A 372 5.20 -16.07 1.41
N GLU A 373 3.98 -16.54 1.16
CA GLU A 373 3.30 -17.53 1.95
C GLU A 373 4.12 -18.82 2.07
N ASP A 374 4.59 -19.36 0.93
CA ASP A 374 5.39 -20.57 0.89
C ASP A 374 6.72 -20.42 1.62
N SER A 375 7.36 -19.27 1.55
CA SER A 375 8.63 -19.01 2.26
C SER A 375 8.51 -19.07 3.78
N HIS A 376 7.29 -18.93 4.32
CA HIS A 376 7.02 -18.94 5.76
C HIS A 376 6.34 -20.24 6.23
N THR A 377 5.45 -20.81 5.43
CA THR A 377 4.52 -21.86 5.88
C THR A 377 4.63 -23.18 5.12
N ALA A 378 5.44 -23.28 4.06
CA ALA A 378 5.63 -24.55 3.37
C ALA A 378 6.19 -25.63 4.31
N PRO A 379 5.77 -26.91 4.17
CA PRO A 379 6.09 -27.97 5.12
C PRO A 379 7.59 -28.20 5.29
N ASP A 380 8.35 -28.23 4.20
CA ASP A 380 9.78 -28.53 4.26
C ASP A 380 10.66 -27.26 4.10
N GLU A 381 11.83 -27.28 4.74
CA GLU A 381 12.77 -26.16 4.77
C GLU A 381 13.32 -25.80 3.38
N THR A 382 13.50 -26.79 2.51
CA THR A 382 14.00 -26.58 1.16
C THR A 382 12.96 -25.83 0.32
N ALA A 383 11.68 -26.21 0.44
CA ALA A 383 10.59 -25.50 -0.23
C ALA A 383 10.49 -24.05 0.26
N ARG A 384 10.56 -23.81 1.58
CA ARG A 384 10.57 -22.46 2.15
C ARG A 384 11.72 -21.60 1.60
N ARG A 385 12.93 -22.15 1.60
CA ARG A 385 14.12 -21.47 1.08
C ARG A 385 13.99 -21.16 -0.40
N ASN A 386 13.60 -22.13 -1.22
CA ASN A 386 13.45 -21.95 -2.66
C ASN A 386 12.38 -20.89 -3.00
N ALA A 387 11.27 -20.89 -2.27
CA ALA A 387 10.22 -19.88 -2.43
C ALA A 387 10.75 -18.47 -2.07
N GLY A 388 11.50 -18.35 -0.98
CA GLY A 388 12.13 -17.09 -0.56
C GLY A 388 13.14 -16.58 -1.59
N GLU A 389 14.03 -17.44 -2.10
CA GLU A 389 15.02 -17.08 -3.11
C GLU A 389 14.36 -16.64 -4.42
N LEU A 390 13.30 -17.34 -4.85
CA LEU A 390 12.55 -16.95 -6.03
C LEU A 390 11.79 -15.64 -5.83
N LEU A 391 11.19 -15.45 -4.66
CA LEU A 391 10.51 -14.19 -4.32
C LEU A 391 11.50 -13.02 -4.37
N ASP A 392 12.67 -13.16 -3.75
CA ASP A 392 13.71 -12.13 -3.75
C ASP A 392 14.14 -11.74 -5.18
N LEU A 393 14.30 -12.73 -6.06
CA LEU A 393 14.61 -12.47 -7.47
C LEU A 393 13.47 -11.72 -8.18
N LEU A 394 12.21 -12.06 -7.87
CA LEU A 394 11.04 -11.51 -8.55
C LEU A 394 10.63 -10.13 -8.02
N ILE A 395 10.88 -9.78 -6.77
CA ILE A 395 10.44 -8.51 -6.15
C ILE A 395 10.70 -7.27 -7.01
N PRO A 396 11.89 -7.06 -7.61
CA PRO A 396 12.12 -5.91 -8.49
C PRO A 396 11.20 -5.89 -9.72
N MET A 397 10.91 -7.04 -10.30
CA MET A 397 10.02 -7.18 -11.45
C MET A 397 8.55 -7.02 -11.05
N VAL A 398 8.14 -7.64 -9.93
CA VAL A 398 6.79 -7.53 -9.35
C VAL A 398 6.44 -6.06 -9.12
N LYS A 399 7.37 -5.26 -8.61
CA LYS A 399 7.11 -3.83 -8.41
C LYS A 399 7.14 -3.03 -9.72
N SER A 400 8.11 -3.25 -10.59
CA SER A 400 8.33 -2.42 -11.76
C SER A 400 7.30 -2.64 -12.86
N TYR A 401 6.97 -3.90 -13.17
CA TYR A 401 6.07 -4.23 -14.27
C TYR A 401 4.65 -3.67 -14.04
N PRO A 402 3.95 -3.99 -12.93
CA PRO A 402 2.62 -3.44 -12.68
C PRO A 402 2.61 -1.91 -12.57
N SER A 403 3.63 -1.32 -11.94
CA SER A 403 3.73 0.14 -11.80
C SER A 403 3.82 0.84 -13.15
N ARG A 404 4.63 0.32 -14.07
CA ARG A 404 4.79 0.89 -15.42
C ARG A 404 3.54 0.66 -16.28
N TYR A 405 3.12 -0.59 -16.39
CA TYR A 405 2.01 -0.96 -17.29
C TYR A 405 0.65 -0.56 -16.73
N GLY A 406 0.53 -0.36 -15.43
CA GLY A 406 -0.64 0.24 -14.81
C GLY A 406 -0.88 1.68 -15.26
N VAL A 407 0.17 2.50 -15.34
CA VAL A 407 0.08 3.86 -15.91
C VAL A 407 -0.33 3.82 -17.36
N ILE A 408 0.26 2.93 -18.16
CA ILE A 408 -0.09 2.77 -19.59
C ILE A 408 -1.55 2.33 -19.73
N ALA A 409 -2.03 1.40 -18.90
CA ALA A 409 -3.44 0.99 -18.91
C ALA A 409 -4.39 2.14 -18.59
N SER A 410 -4.01 3.00 -17.62
CA SER A 410 -4.80 4.18 -17.25
C SER A 410 -4.80 5.23 -18.38
N ASP A 411 -3.68 5.45 -19.07
CA ASP A 411 -3.58 6.29 -20.25
C ASP A 411 -4.48 5.80 -21.39
N ILE A 412 -4.44 4.50 -21.69
CA ILE A 412 -5.31 3.87 -22.68
C ILE A 412 -6.79 4.05 -22.30
N GLY A 413 -7.15 4.00 -21.00
CA GLY A 413 -8.50 4.26 -20.52
C GLY A 413 -9.00 5.66 -20.89
N ILE A 414 -8.17 6.69 -20.71
CA ILE A 414 -8.47 8.05 -21.15
C ILE A 414 -8.69 8.07 -22.66
N GLN A 415 -7.81 7.42 -23.43
CA GLN A 415 -7.90 7.37 -24.88
C GLN A 415 -9.20 6.70 -25.37
N VAL A 416 -9.65 5.61 -24.74
CA VAL A 416 -10.93 4.92 -25.09
C VAL A 416 -12.14 5.84 -24.86
N LEU A 417 -12.15 6.62 -23.79
CA LEU A 417 -13.23 7.57 -23.51
C LEU A 417 -13.13 8.85 -24.35
N GLY A 418 -11.97 9.14 -24.97
CA GLY A 418 -11.74 10.38 -25.72
C GLY A 418 -11.89 11.61 -24.82
N GLY A 419 -12.58 12.64 -25.30
CA GLY A 419 -12.79 13.88 -24.51
C GLY A 419 -13.45 13.63 -23.14
N SER A 420 -14.33 12.64 -23.03
CA SER A 420 -14.93 12.25 -21.74
C SER A 420 -13.90 11.71 -20.74
N GLY A 421 -12.83 11.06 -21.21
CA GLY A 421 -11.77 10.56 -20.33
C GLY A 421 -10.85 11.66 -19.78
N TYR A 422 -10.90 12.86 -20.36
CA TYR A 422 -10.02 13.97 -20.01
C TYR A 422 -10.65 14.97 -19.02
N ILE A 423 -11.94 14.83 -18.75
CA ILE A 423 -12.68 15.72 -17.84
C ILE A 423 -12.94 15.04 -16.50
N ARG A 424 -13.05 15.84 -15.43
CA ARG A 424 -13.19 15.36 -14.04
C ARG A 424 -14.52 14.68 -13.71
N GLU A 425 -15.51 14.81 -14.56
CA GLU A 425 -16.82 14.15 -14.45
C GLU A 425 -16.72 12.63 -14.68
N TYR A 426 -15.59 12.16 -15.24
CA TYR A 426 -15.27 10.74 -15.42
C TYR A 426 -14.01 10.37 -14.61
N PRO A 427 -13.97 9.18 -14.01
CA PRO A 427 -12.89 8.82 -13.07
C PRO A 427 -11.55 8.45 -13.74
N GLN A 428 -11.45 8.42 -15.06
CA GLN A 428 -10.24 7.97 -15.77
C GLN A 428 -9.03 8.89 -15.52
N GLU A 429 -9.25 10.19 -15.51
CA GLU A 429 -8.17 11.16 -15.27
C GLU A 429 -7.60 11.01 -13.85
N GLN A 430 -8.45 10.74 -12.83
CA GLN A 430 -8.02 10.47 -11.47
C GLN A 430 -7.25 9.16 -11.39
N ASN A 431 -7.74 8.07 -12.00
CA ASN A 431 -7.02 6.79 -12.05
C ASN A 431 -5.62 6.95 -12.65
N TYR A 432 -5.48 7.74 -13.71
CA TYR A 432 -4.18 8.04 -14.31
C TYR A 432 -3.26 8.81 -13.36
N ARG A 433 -3.77 9.87 -12.70
CA ARG A 433 -2.98 10.69 -11.77
C ARG A 433 -2.54 9.87 -10.55
N ASP A 434 -3.44 9.07 -10.00
CA ASP A 434 -3.14 8.20 -8.88
C ASP A 434 -2.11 7.14 -9.27
N ASN A 435 -2.29 6.48 -10.40
CA ASN A 435 -1.37 5.44 -10.84
C ASN A 435 0.03 5.97 -11.16
N ARG A 436 0.16 7.27 -11.49
CA ARG A 436 1.46 7.87 -11.85
C ARG A 436 2.48 7.90 -10.69
N LEU A 437 2.02 7.82 -9.44
CA LEU A 437 2.90 7.72 -8.29
C LEU A 437 3.65 6.37 -8.23
N ASN A 438 2.99 5.29 -8.64
CA ASN A 438 3.49 3.92 -8.44
C ASN A 438 4.87 3.64 -9.07
N PRO A 439 5.26 4.19 -10.25
CA PRO A 439 6.64 4.06 -10.75
C PRO A 439 7.70 4.85 -9.97
N ILE A 440 7.31 5.73 -9.05
CA ILE A 440 8.21 6.68 -8.36
C ILE A 440 8.57 6.18 -6.96
N HIS A 441 7.56 5.90 -6.12
CA HIS A 441 7.77 5.54 -4.73
C HIS A 441 8.17 4.05 -4.56
N GLU A 442 8.68 3.69 -3.40
CA GLU A 442 9.16 2.34 -3.04
C GLU A 442 10.20 1.77 -4.05
N GLY A 443 11.02 2.66 -4.56
CA GLY A 443 12.07 2.38 -5.55
C GLY A 443 11.61 2.67 -6.98
N THR A 444 12.45 3.45 -7.69
CA THR A 444 12.26 3.72 -9.11
C THR A 444 12.67 2.51 -9.97
N GLU A 445 12.28 2.49 -11.24
CA GLU A 445 12.68 1.42 -12.18
C GLU A 445 14.21 1.22 -12.23
N GLY A 446 14.99 2.31 -12.19
CA GLY A 446 16.45 2.23 -12.17
C GLY A 446 17.00 1.54 -10.91
N ILE A 447 16.40 1.80 -9.74
CA ILE A 447 16.79 1.13 -8.49
C ILE A 447 16.44 -0.36 -8.55
N HIS A 448 15.27 -0.71 -9.07
CA HIS A 448 14.87 -2.12 -9.24
C HIS A 448 15.74 -2.85 -10.28
N GLY A 449 16.13 -2.16 -11.35
CA GLY A 449 17.09 -2.72 -12.33
C GLY A 449 18.46 -3.00 -11.71
N LEU A 450 18.98 -2.07 -10.90
CA LEU A 450 20.24 -2.28 -10.16
C LEU A 450 20.12 -3.40 -9.12
N ASP A 451 18.99 -3.49 -8.41
CA ASP A 451 18.72 -4.55 -7.46
C ASP A 451 18.69 -5.93 -8.14
N LEU A 452 18.00 -6.07 -9.27
CA LEU A 452 17.92 -7.31 -10.04
C LEU A 452 19.28 -7.76 -10.61
N LEU A 453 20.09 -6.80 -11.11
CA LEU A 453 21.37 -7.10 -11.75
C LEU A 453 22.53 -7.23 -10.76
N GLY A 454 22.39 -6.70 -9.55
CA GLY A 454 23.43 -6.68 -8.52
C GLY A 454 23.37 -7.82 -7.51
N ARG A 455 22.32 -8.64 -7.56
CA ARG A 455 22.12 -9.82 -6.69
C ARG A 455 22.80 -11.08 -7.19
#